data_da70d23132cf115b7a1f95c0479af0b6
#
_entry.id   da70d23132cf115b7a1f95c0479af0b6
#
_cell.length_a   1.000
_cell.length_b   1.000
_cell.length_c   1.000
_cell.angle_alpha   90.00
_cell.angle_beta   90.00
_cell.angle_gamma   90.00
#
_symmetry.space_group_name_H-M   'P 1'
#
loop_
_entity.id
_entity.type
_entity.pdbx_description
1 polymer ?
#
loop_
_entity_poly.entity_id
_entity_poly.type
_entity_poly.pdbx_seq_one_letter_code
_entity_poly.pdbx_strand_id
1 'polypeptide(L)'
;MAASNYIQQVMKAAGGRPKSVQWFRDKIKELGEPKPSQLIRDGKVRSGRPFEFVLNMFFYDPKMKKTLPYYDKFPLILPIEFYSDGFLGINLHYLSMPIRIRLLDKLMDFANQKNLDENTKILADYAKLKRVREIKPCVKRYLSNNIKSNFRKIDATEFIVAALLPVQRFIKKSESHVWAQSRGMI
;
A
#
# COMPACT_ATOMS: atom_id res chain seq x y z
N MET A 1 17.23 18.72 -14.54
CA MET A 1 15.79 18.36 -14.61
C MET A 1 15.55 17.29 -13.56
N ALA A 2 14.68 17.54 -12.58
CA ALA A 2 14.31 16.52 -11.60
C ALA A 2 13.67 15.35 -12.33
N ALA A 3 14.18 14.12 -12.10
CA ALA A 3 13.60 12.92 -12.68
C ALA A 3 12.12 12.87 -12.29
N SER A 4 11.24 12.87 -13.27
CA SER A 4 9.79 12.83 -13.04
C SER A 4 9.46 11.58 -12.24
N ASN A 5 8.79 11.74 -11.09
CA ASN A 5 8.30 10.67 -10.25
C ASN A 5 7.52 9.65 -11.08
N TYR A 6 7.88 8.36 -11.00
CA TYR A 6 7.27 7.29 -11.81
C TYR A 6 5.72 7.30 -11.73
N ILE A 7 5.15 7.38 -10.54
CA ILE A 7 3.68 7.41 -10.37
C ILE A 7 3.11 8.65 -11.06
N GLN A 8 3.78 9.80 -10.93
CA GLN A 8 3.37 11.04 -11.59
C GLN A 8 3.44 10.94 -13.14
N GLN A 9 4.37 10.17 -13.68
CA GLN A 9 4.41 9.91 -15.14
C GLN A 9 3.16 9.17 -15.61
N VAL A 10 2.75 8.11 -14.89
CA VAL A 10 1.53 7.36 -15.17
C VAL A 10 0.30 8.26 -15.05
N MET A 11 0.21 9.05 -13.97
CA MET A 11 -0.92 9.96 -13.73
C MET A 11 -1.00 11.08 -14.79
N LYS A 12 0.14 11.66 -15.16
CA LYS A 12 0.21 12.68 -16.23
C LYS A 12 -0.22 12.11 -17.59
N ALA A 13 0.16 10.88 -17.89
CA ALA A 13 -0.29 10.20 -19.12
C ALA A 13 -1.80 9.97 -19.13
N ALA A 14 -2.45 9.83 -17.97
CA ALA A 14 -3.90 9.73 -17.85
C ALA A 14 -4.62 11.05 -18.21
N GLY A 15 -3.92 12.19 -18.14
CA GLY A 15 -4.42 13.50 -18.56
C GLY A 15 -5.60 14.01 -17.77
N GLY A 16 -5.72 13.65 -16.48
CA GLY A 16 -6.83 14.06 -15.61
C GLY A 16 -8.19 13.43 -15.96
N ARG A 17 -8.25 12.50 -16.91
CA ARG A 17 -9.47 11.80 -17.30
C ARG A 17 -9.56 10.44 -16.60
N PRO A 18 -10.74 9.98 -16.20
CA PRO A 18 -10.94 8.62 -15.70
C PRO A 18 -10.41 7.59 -16.70
N LYS A 19 -9.63 6.63 -16.20
CA LYS A 19 -9.09 5.52 -16.97
C LYS A 19 -9.49 4.20 -16.33
N SER A 20 -9.62 3.15 -17.16
CA SER A 20 -9.87 1.80 -16.65
C SER A 20 -8.65 1.25 -15.91
N VAL A 21 -8.87 0.27 -15.02
CA VAL A 21 -7.78 -0.49 -14.37
C VAL A 21 -6.86 -1.11 -15.40
N GLN A 22 -7.42 -1.63 -16.51
CA GLN A 22 -6.62 -2.23 -17.59
C GLN A 22 -5.71 -1.19 -18.24
N TRP A 23 -6.18 0.01 -18.51
CA TRP A 23 -5.35 1.08 -19.06
C TRP A 23 -4.14 1.40 -18.16
N PHE A 24 -4.35 1.49 -16.84
CA PHE A 24 -3.24 1.70 -15.90
C PHE A 24 -2.23 0.56 -15.91
N ARG A 25 -2.69 -0.69 -15.98
CA ARG A 25 -1.81 -1.87 -16.07
C ARG A 25 -0.96 -1.85 -17.34
N ASP A 26 -1.57 -1.54 -18.49
CA ASP A 26 -0.88 -1.47 -19.77
C ASP A 26 0.14 -0.34 -19.76
N LYS A 27 -0.19 0.81 -19.19
CA LYS A 27 0.73 1.94 -19.05
C LYS A 27 1.91 1.65 -18.12
N ILE A 28 1.70 0.97 -17.00
CA ILE A 28 2.76 0.51 -16.10
C ILE A 28 3.68 -0.47 -16.84
N LYS A 29 3.11 -1.39 -17.61
CA LYS A 29 3.88 -2.35 -18.42
C LYS A 29 4.71 -1.66 -19.51
N GLU A 30 4.15 -0.67 -20.19
CA GLU A 30 4.83 0.15 -21.20
C GLU A 30 6.04 0.91 -20.62
N LEU A 31 5.89 1.53 -19.46
CA LEU A 31 6.94 2.28 -18.78
C LEU A 31 8.00 1.40 -18.11
N GLY A 32 7.73 0.09 -17.97
CA GLY A 32 8.55 -0.83 -17.22
C GLY A 32 8.38 -0.71 -15.70
N GLU A 33 8.80 -1.75 -14.97
CA GLU A 33 8.64 -1.80 -13.51
C GLU A 33 9.60 -0.85 -12.80
N PRO A 34 9.12 0.03 -11.89
CA PRO A 34 10.00 0.88 -11.12
C PRO A 34 10.75 0.08 -10.05
N LYS A 35 11.97 0.48 -9.74
CA LYS A 35 12.69 -0.07 -8.59
C LYS A 35 12.12 0.50 -7.28
N PRO A 36 11.96 -0.31 -6.21
CA PRO A 36 11.51 0.18 -4.90
C PRO A 36 12.31 1.38 -4.37
N SER A 37 13.65 1.35 -4.52
CA SER A 37 14.52 2.46 -4.11
C SER A 37 14.25 3.75 -4.87
N GLN A 38 13.93 3.67 -6.15
CA GLN A 38 13.51 4.81 -6.97
C GLN A 38 12.19 5.40 -6.45
N LEU A 39 11.22 4.55 -6.16
CA LEU A 39 9.93 5.00 -5.61
C LEU A 39 10.11 5.78 -4.30
N ILE A 40 10.98 5.33 -3.38
CA ILE A 40 11.26 6.08 -2.15
C ILE A 40 11.91 7.42 -2.45
N ARG A 41 12.91 7.47 -3.34
CA ARG A 41 13.63 8.70 -3.66
C ARG A 41 12.77 9.76 -4.34
N ASP A 42 11.86 9.32 -5.22
CA ASP A 42 11.14 10.22 -6.12
C ASP A 42 9.86 10.81 -5.50
N GLY A 43 9.51 10.46 -4.27
CA GLY A 43 8.27 10.84 -3.63
C GLY A 43 8.42 11.80 -2.45
N LYS A 44 7.29 12.28 -1.92
CA LYS A 44 7.25 12.97 -0.64
C LYS A 44 7.53 11.98 0.48
N VAL A 45 8.59 12.21 1.24
CA VAL A 45 9.05 11.29 2.28
C VAL A 45 9.08 11.92 3.66
N ARG A 46 8.96 11.08 4.69
CA ARG A 46 9.11 11.43 6.11
C ARG A 46 9.78 10.29 6.86
N SER A 47 10.66 10.62 7.80
CA SER A 47 11.27 9.65 8.72
C SER A 47 10.41 9.41 9.97
N GLY A 48 10.68 8.34 10.68
CA GLY A 48 10.17 8.04 12.01
C GLY A 48 8.74 7.52 12.07
N ARG A 49 7.78 8.15 11.42
CA ARG A 49 6.35 7.78 11.47
C ARG A 49 5.72 7.81 10.08
N PRO A 50 4.85 6.85 9.71
CA PRO A 50 4.13 6.90 8.44
C PRO A 50 3.16 8.09 8.38
N PHE A 51 2.83 8.50 7.16
CA PHE A 51 1.76 9.48 6.93
C PHE A 51 0.42 8.84 7.25
N GLU A 52 -0.39 9.56 8.02
CA GLU A 52 -1.73 9.11 8.42
C GLU A 52 -2.71 9.24 7.25
N PHE A 53 -3.75 8.41 7.23
CA PHE A 53 -4.87 8.45 6.28
C PHE A 53 -4.52 8.29 4.80
N VAL A 54 -3.29 7.93 4.48
CA VAL A 54 -2.82 7.69 3.11
C VAL A 54 -1.99 6.42 3.03
N LEU A 55 -1.82 5.90 1.83
CA LEU A 55 -0.92 4.79 1.60
C LEU A 55 0.53 5.23 1.77
N ASN A 56 1.35 4.34 2.30
CA ASN A 56 2.78 4.53 2.51
C ASN A 56 3.56 3.36 1.92
N MET A 57 4.72 3.66 1.36
CA MET A 57 5.73 2.67 0.97
C MET A 57 7.01 2.89 1.77
N PHE A 58 7.67 1.82 2.18
CA PHE A 58 8.94 1.86 2.92
C PHE A 58 9.65 0.51 2.87
N PHE A 59 10.94 0.49 3.22
CA PHE A 59 11.66 -0.77 3.43
C PHE A 59 11.51 -1.24 4.88
N TYR A 60 11.27 -2.53 5.05
CA TYR A 60 11.05 -3.17 6.34
C TYR A 60 11.87 -4.47 6.51
N ASP A 61 12.52 -4.62 7.67
CA ASP A 61 13.23 -5.84 8.05
C ASP A 61 12.71 -6.34 9.41
N PRO A 62 11.73 -7.27 9.45
CA PRO A 62 11.04 -7.64 10.67
C PRO A 62 11.96 -8.28 11.70
N LYS A 63 11.76 -7.95 12.98
CA LYS A 63 12.52 -8.52 14.11
C LYS A 63 12.46 -10.05 14.11
N MET A 64 11.30 -10.61 13.84
CA MET A 64 11.04 -12.06 13.86
C MET A 64 11.23 -12.74 12.51
N LYS A 65 12.03 -12.17 11.60
CA LYS A 65 12.21 -12.69 10.24
C LYS A 65 12.63 -14.16 10.14
N LYS A 66 13.30 -14.69 11.14
CA LYS A 66 13.72 -16.11 11.16
C LYS A 66 12.53 -17.06 11.34
N THR A 67 11.56 -16.69 12.16
CA THR A 67 10.38 -17.50 12.52
C THR A 67 9.14 -17.22 11.66
N LEU A 68 9.07 -16.03 11.04
CA LEU A 68 7.96 -15.71 10.15
C LEU A 68 7.96 -16.66 8.93
N PRO A 69 6.79 -17.19 8.52
CA PRO A 69 6.67 -18.04 7.34
C PRO A 69 7.03 -17.29 6.05
N TYR A 70 6.72 -16.01 6.00
CA TYR A 70 7.10 -15.05 4.96
C TYR A 70 6.80 -13.63 5.44
N TYR A 71 7.35 -12.64 4.75
CA TYR A 71 7.08 -11.23 5.00
C TYR A 71 7.37 -10.39 3.76
N ASP A 72 6.75 -9.21 3.67
CA ASP A 72 6.99 -8.25 2.60
C ASP A 72 8.09 -7.26 3.04
N LYS A 73 9.17 -7.20 2.27
CA LYS A 73 10.31 -6.31 2.53
C LYS A 73 10.06 -4.88 2.05
N PHE A 74 9.10 -4.67 1.16
CA PHE A 74 8.73 -3.36 0.63
C PHE A 74 7.21 -3.17 0.65
N PRO A 75 6.60 -3.02 1.83
CA PRO A 75 5.16 -2.96 2.01
C PRO A 75 4.52 -1.69 1.42
N LEU A 76 3.28 -1.84 0.94
CA LEU A 76 2.34 -0.77 0.62
C LEU A 76 1.23 -0.80 1.66
N ILE A 77 1.26 0.12 2.62
CA ILE A 77 0.37 0.08 3.77
C ILE A 77 -0.52 1.31 3.92
N LEU A 78 -1.72 1.08 4.46
CA LEU A 78 -2.55 2.09 5.10
C LEU A 78 -2.39 1.94 6.61
N PRO A 79 -1.82 2.91 7.35
CA PRO A 79 -1.74 2.85 8.81
C PRO A 79 -3.12 2.96 9.42
N ILE A 80 -3.41 2.13 10.43
CA ILE A 80 -4.73 2.07 11.08
C ILE A 80 -4.70 2.29 12.60
N GLU A 81 -3.58 2.01 13.26
CA GLU A 81 -3.43 2.19 14.69
C GLU A 81 -1.96 2.42 15.06
N PHE A 82 -1.68 3.32 15.98
CA PHE A 82 -0.33 3.69 16.39
C PHE A 82 -0.04 3.29 17.83
N TYR A 83 1.20 2.87 18.08
CA TYR A 83 1.72 2.48 19.40
C TYR A 83 3.07 3.17 19.63
N SER A 84 3.58 3.12 20.86
CA SER A 84 4.88 3.70 21.22
C SER A 84 6.05 3.08 20.46
N ASP A 85 5.96 1.79 20.10
CA ASP A 85 7.02 1.02 19.43
C ASP A 85 6.75 0.75 17.95
N GLY A 86 5.66 1.30 17.36
CA GLY A 86 5.32 1.09 15.96
C GLY A 86 3.84 1.31 15.62
N PHE A 87 3.30 0.55 14.68
CA PHE A 87 1.91 0.72 14.21
C PHE A 87 1.33 -0.57 13.61
N LEU A 88 0.02 -0.66 13.52
CA LEU A 88 -0.70 -1.58 12.66
C LEU A 88 -0.96 -0.93 11.30
N GLY A 89 -0.86 -1.72 10.25
CA GLY A 89 -1.18 -1.28 8.89
C GLY A 89 -1.84 -2.37 8.07
N ILE A 90 -2.65 -1.94 7.11
CA ILE A 90 -3.23 -2.80 6.08
C ILE A 90 -2.25 -2.84 4.92
N ASN A 91 -1.51 -3.95 4.75
CA ASN A 91 -0.57 -4.13 3.65
C ASN A 91 -1.27 -4.75 2.44
N LEU A 92 -1.51 -3.92 1.41
CA LEU A 92 -2.21 -4.32 0.19
C LEU A 92 -1.46 -5.39 -0.61
N HIS A 93 -0.15 -5.50 -0.47
CA HIS A 93 0.66 -6.47 -1.20
C HIS A 93 0.31 -7.94 -0.88
N TYR A 94 -0.30 -8.21 0.29
CA TYR A 94 -0.77 -9.55 0.64
C TYR A 94 -1.96 -10.03 -0.22
N LEU A 95 -2.54 -9.15 -1.03
CA LEU A 95 -3.62 -9.46 -1.95
C LEU A 95 -3.13 -9.46 -3.40
N SER A 96 -3.74 -10.30 -4.24
CA SER A 96 -3.58 -10.20 -5.69
C SER A 96 -4.12 -8.87 -6.21
N MET A 97 -3.59 -8.37 -7.31
CA MET A 97 -3.96 -7.06 -7.84
C MET A 97 -5.47 -6.83 -8.00
N PRO A 98 -6.28 -7.77 -8.52
CA PRO A 98 -7.73 -7.57 -8.61
C PRO A 98 -8.40 -7.40 -7.24
N ILE A 99 -7.91 -8.11 -6.21
CA ILE A 99 -8.46 -8.02 -4.85
C ILE A 99 -8.01 -6.73 -4.17
N ARG A 100 -6.77 -6.26 -4.43
CA ARG A 100 -6.30 -4.93 -3.96
C ARG A 100 -7.22 -3.81 -4.42
N ILE A 101 -7.60 -3.81 -5.71
CA ILE A 101 -8.49 -2.79 -6.27
C ILE A 101 -9.86 -2.85 -5.59
N ARG A 102 -10.45 -4.03 -5.40
CA ARG A 102 -11.71 -4.16 -4.66
C ARG A 102 -11.62 -3.66 -3.22
N LEU A 103 -10.51 -3.92 -2.53
CA LEU A 103 -10.30 -3.41 -1.18
C LEU A 103 -10.17 -1.88 -1.19
N LEU A 104 -9.43 -1.32 -2.15
CA LEU A 104 -9.32 0.14 -2.29
C LEU A 104 -10.67 0.79 -2.55
N ASP A 105 -11.50 0.24 -3.44
CA ASP A 105 -12.85 0.75 -3.71
C ASP A 105 -13.67 0.80 -2.41
N LYS A 106 -13.65 -0.28 -1.61
CA LYS A 106 -14.34 -0.31 -0.31
C LYS A 106 -13.77 0.73 0.67
N LEU A 107 -12.45 0.90 0.73
CA LEU A 107 -11.82 1.89 1.60
C LEU A 107 -12.17 3.33 1.16
N MET A 108 -12.24 3.57 -0.14
CA MET A 108 -12.66 4.87 -0.68
C MET A 108 -14.14 5.13 -0.43
N ASP A 109 -15.01 4.12 -0.51
CA ASP A 109 -16.42 4.25 -0.16
C ASP A 109 -16.61 4.66 1.31
N PHE A 110 -15.84 4.08 2.24
CA PHE A 110 -15.81 4.53 3.64
C PHE A 110 -15.36 5.99 3.77
N ALA A 111 -14.33 6.39 3.04
CA ALA A 111 -13.82 7.75 3.03
C ALA A 111 -14.83 8.78 2.48
N ASN A 112 -15.69 8.37 1.56
CA ASN A 112 -16.70 9.21 0.93
C ASN A 112 -18.04 9.26 1.68
N GLN A 113 -18.25 8.46 2.73
CA GLN A 113 -19.45 8.54 3.57
C GLN A 113 -19.54 9.93 4.23
N LYS A 114 -20.66 10.60 4.00
CA LYS A 114 -20.94 11.98 4.42
C LYS A 114 -20.83 12.14 5.94
N ASN A 115 -20.28 13.25 6.40
CA ASN A 115 -20.17 13.79 7.76
C ASN A 115 -18.88 13.48 8.55
N LEU A 116 -17.84 12.98 7.93
CA LEU A 116 -16.55 12.89 8.59
C LEU A 116 -15.58 13.88 7.94
N ASP A 117 -14.77 14.58 8.73
CA ASP A 117 -13.70 15.40 8.18
C ASP A 117 -12.72 14.52 7.40
N GLU A 118 -11.96 15.11 6.47
CA GLU A 118 -11.02 14.37 5.62
C GLU A 118 -10.00 13.53 6.41
N ASN A 119 -9.71 13.91 7.65
CA ASN A 119 -8.77 13.23 8.52
C ASN A 119 -9.40 12.04 9.26
N THR A 120 -10.69 12.10 9.52
CA THR A 120 -11.45 11.06 10.23
C THR A 120 -11.97 9.97 9.28
N LYS A 121 -12.08 10.26 7.98
CA LYS A 121 -12.71 9.39 6.96
C LYS A 121 -12.09 8.01 6.82
N ILE A 122 -10.80 7.86 6.99
CA ILE A 122 -10.07 6.58 6.79
C ILE A 122 -9.85 5.83 8.10
N LEU A 123 -9.80 6.53 9.25
CA LEU A 123 -9.79 5.92 10.58
C LEU A 123 -11.18 5.59 11.10
N ALA A 124 -12.21 6.01 10.40
CA ALA A 124 -13.57 5.80 10.80
C ALA A 124 -13.84 4.32 10.98
N ASP A 125 -13.47 3.87 12.16
CA ASP A 125 -13.94 2.62 12.66
C ASP A 125 -13.18 1.38 12.17
N TYR A 126 -12.05 1.10 12.80
CA TYR A 126 -11.41 -0.21 12.74
C TYR A 126 -12.44 -1.35 12.91
N ALA A 127 -13.54 -1.12 13.64
CA ALA A 127 -14.65 -2.04 13.77
C ALA A 127 -15.41 -2.27 12.44
N LYS A 128 -15.55 -1.25 11.60
CA LYS A 128 -16.13 -1.40 10.24
C LYS A 128 -15.14 -2.09 9.31
N LEU A 129 -13.86 -1.71 9.36
CA LEU A 129 -12.81 -2.35 8.58
C LEU A 129 -12.66 -3.84 8.92
N LYS A 130 -12.82 -4.24 10.18
CA LYS A 130 -12.81 -5.66 10.60
C LYS A 130 -13.86 -6.52 9.91
N ARG A 131 -14.96 -5.93 9.43
CA ARG A 131 -16.01 -6.64 8.68
C ARG A 131 -15.65 -6.89 7.21
N VAL A 132 -14.63 -6.20 6.70
CA VAL A 132 -14.15 -6.38 5.33
C VAL A 132 -13.27 -7.63 5.29
N ARG A 133 -13.71 -8.68 4.61
CA ARG A 133 -12.99 -9.96 4.58
C ARG A 133 -11.57 -9.82 4.03
N GLU A 134 -11.38 -8.99 3.02
CA GLU A 134 -10.10 -8.76 2.36
C GLU A 134 -9.03 -8.16 3.28
N ILE A 135 -9.41 -7.53 4.38
CA ILE A 135 -8.45 -6.96 5.35
C ILE A 135 -7.73 -8.04 6.18
N LYS A 136 -8.36 -9.20 6.45
CA LYS A 136 -7.81 -10.23 7.33
C LYS A 136 -6.36 -10.61 7.02
N PRO A 137 -6.00 -10.97 5.77
CA PRO A 137 -4.63 -11.32 5.44
C PRO A 137 -3.67 -10.12 5.45
N CYS A 138 -4.18 -8.89 5.43
CA CYS A 138 -3.42 -7.67 5.22
C CYS A 138 -2.98 -6.97 6.50
N VAL A 139 -3.65 -7.20 7.65
CA VAL A 139 -3.31 -6.53 8.92
C VAL A 139 -1.99 -7.03 9.44
N LYS A 140 -1.00 -6.12 9.52
CA LYS A 140 0.37 -6.43 9.96
C LYS A 140 0.85 -5.41 10.99
N ARG A 141 1.64 -5.90 11.95
CA ARG A 141 2.33 -5.09 12.94
C ARG A 141 3.71 -4.71 12.41
N TYR A 142 4.03 -3.42 12.45
CA TYR A 142 5.32 -2.86 12.06
C TYR A 142 5.99 -2.22 13.26
N LEU A 143 7.23 -2.62 13.57
CA LEU A 143 8.03 -2.05 14.65
C LEU A 143 8.90 -0.91 14.11
N SER A 144 8.90 0.24 14.77
CA SER A 144 9.64 1.44 14.33
C SER A 144 11.13 1.17 14.14
N ASN A 145 11.77 0.43 15.05
CA ASN A 145 13.19 0.09 14.98
C ASN A 145 13.57 -0.81 13.78
N ASN A 146 12.59 -1.41 13.14
CA ASN A 146 12.77 -2.31 12.02
C ASN A 146 12.46 -1.67 10.65
N ILE A 147 12.08 -0.39 10.63
CA ILE A 147 11.94 0.42 9.41
C ILE A 147 13.36 0.74 8.88
N LYS A 148 13.57 0.54 7.58
CA LYS A 148 14.90 0.66 6.93
C LYS A 148 14.97 1.78 5.88
N SER A 149 13.96 2.63 5.81
CA SER A 149 13.93 3.81 4.93
C SER A 149 12.99 4.86 5.49
N ASN A 150 12.95 6.02 4.84
CA ASN A 150 11.84 6.95 5.00
C ASN A 150 10.54 6.32 4.50
N PHE A 151 9.42 6.82 5.00
CA PHE A 151 8.08 6.53 4.48
C PHE A 151 7.80 7.42 3.28
N ARG A 152 7.48 6.83 2.14
CA ARG A 152 6.97 7.55 0.99
C ARG A 152 5.45 7.68 1.10
N LYS A 153 4.96 8.91 1.02
CA LYS A 153 3.54 9.22 0.89
C LYS A 153 3.02 8.84 -0.51
N ILE A 154 1.88 8.20 -0.55
CA ILE A 154 1.08 8.01 -1.77
C ILE A 154 -0.21 8.79 -1.57
N ASP A 155 -0.47 9.78 -2.40
CA ASP A 155 -1.68 10.59 -2.32
C ASP A 155 -2.90 9.80 -2.86
N ALA A 156 -4.12 10.16 -2.41
CA ALA A 156 -5.33 9.41 -2.75
C ALA A 156 -5.54 9.25 -4.27
N THR A 157 -5.20 10.26 -5.05
CA THR A 157 -5.26 10.22 -6.52
C THR A 157 -4.30 9.21 -7.16
N GLU A 158 -3.27 8.79 -6.42
CA GLU A 158 -2.24 7.85 -6.88
C GLU A 158 -2.49 6.39 -6.43
N PHE A 159 -3.51 6.15 -5.59
CA PHE A 159 -3.76 4.85 -4.96
C PHE A 159 -3.90 3.71 -5.96
N ILE A 160 -4.62 3.93 -7.05
CA ILE A 160 -4.82 2.90 -8.07
C ILE A 160 -3.50 2.52 -8.75
N VAL A 161 -2.66 3.49 -9.07
CA VAL A 161 -1.35 3.23 -9.68
C VAL A 161 -0.50 2.46 -8.68
N ALA A 162 -0.39 2.95 -7.43
CA ALA A 162 0.42 2.31 -6.39
C ALA A 162 0.00 0.85 -6.12
N ALA A 163 -1.31 0.56 -6.10
CA ALA A 163 -1.83 -0.78 -5.91
C ALA A 163 -1.53 -1.74 -7.08
N LEU A 164 -1.39 -1.20 -8.29
CA LEU A 164 -1.10 -1.98 -9.50
C LEU A 164 0.40 -2.17 -9.75
N LEU A 165 1.28 -1.44 -9.03
CA LEU A 165 2.72 -1.63 -9.19
C LEU A 165 3.16 -3.01 -8.71
N PRO A 166 3.93 -3.78 -9.52
CA PRO A 166 4.44 -5.10 -9.13
C PRO A 166 5.72 -4.95 -8.29
N VAL A 167 5.65 -4.22 -7.18
CA VAL A 167 6.83 -3.85 -6.36
C VAL A 167 6.89 -4.56 -5.01
N GLN A 168 5.96 -5.45 -4.71
CA GLN A 168 6.02 -6.31 -3.53
C GLN A 168 7.31 -7.13 -3.52
N ARG A 169 7.89 -7.31 -2.33
CA ARG A 169 9.15 -8.07 -2.15
C ARG A 169 8.98 -9.06 -1.01
N PHE A 170 8.25 -10.16 -1.32
CA PHE A 170 8.11 -11.27 -0.38
C PHE A 170 9.41 -12.05 -0.22
N ILE A 171 9.72 -12.37 1.02
CA ILE A 171 10.86 -13.22 1.41
C ILE A 171 10.33 -14.55 1.90
N LYS A 172 10.99 -15.65 1.56
CA LYS A 172 10.70 -17.07 1.83
C LYS A 172 9.56 -17.67 1.02
N LYS A 173 8.67 -16.91 0.42
CA LYS A 173 7.56 -17.40 -0.42
C LYS A 173 7.38 -16.51 -1.64
N SER A 174 6.90 -17.11 -2.73
CA SER A 174 6.51 -16.34 -3.92
C SER A 174 5.22 -15.56 -3.66
N GLU A 175 5.00 -14.51 -4.42
CA GLU A 175 3.76 -13.72 -4.35
C GLU A 175 2.51 -14.58 -4.65
N SER A 176 2.60 -15.49 -5.62
CA SER A 176 1.50 -16.42 -5.94
C SER A 176 1.11 -17.30 -4.76
N HIS A 177 2.09 -17.78 -3.98
CA HIS A 177 1.84 -18.55 -2.77
C HIS A 177 1.14 -17.68 -1.69
N VAL A 178 1.66 -16.47 -1.43
CA VAL A 178 1.06 -15.52 -0.47
C VAL A 178 -0.38 -15.19 -0.86
N TRP A 179 -0.63 -14.91 -2.13
CA TRP A 179 -1.97 -14.58 -2.63
C TRP A 179 -2.94 -15.76 -2.57
N ALA A 180 -2.46 -16.99 -2.82
CA ALA A 180 -3.27 -18.19 -2.66
C ALA A 180 -3.70 -18.40 -1.20
N GLN A 181 -2.77 -18.24 -0.24
CA GLN A 181 -3.09 -18.30 1.19
C GLN A 181 -4.07 -17.19 1.61
N SER A 182 -3.85 -15.95 1.17
CA SER A 182 -4.74 -14.82 1.47
C SER A 182 -6.16 -15.06 0.95
N ARG A 183 -6.29 -15.67 -0.23
CA ARG A 183 -7.58 -16.04 -0.80
C ARG A 183 -8.35 -17.04 0.06
N GLY A 184 -7.65 -17.98 0.68
CA GLY A 184 -8.24 -18.94 1.63
C GLY A 184 -8.71 -18.30 2.95
N MET A 185 -8.27 -17.07 3.28
CA MET A 185 -8.66 -16.34 4.48
C MET A 185 -9.86 -15.40 4.25
N ILE A 186 -10.14 -15.05 2.99
CA ILE A 186 -11.24 -14.18 2.56
C ILE A 186 -12.52 -14.99 2.38
#